data_eba7694d3bc04e35fb7b18bd16940b93
#
_entry.id   eba7694d3bc04e35fb7b18bd16940b93
#
_cell.length_a   1.000
_cell.length_b   1.000
_cell.length_c   1.000
_cell.angle_alpha   90.00
_cell.angle_beta   90.00
_cell.angle_gamma   90.00
#
_symmetry.space_group_name_H-M   'P 1'
#
loop_
_entity.id
_entity.type
_entity.pdbx_description
1 polymer ?
#
loop_
_entity_poly.entity_id
_entity_poly.type
_entity_poly.pdbx_seq_one_letter_code
_entity_poly.pdbx_strand_id
1 'polypeptide(L)'
;MKNFLAERFPILWNTGLFLVLPLVLLTHISFFCWGYNSLDITIAKGFWWQNIFYHYSKFHFYVNLGITLLLIAIWLFFLLRNEHFKAFYLLPKRRFLAEFLIYWGVILASGILLVSFFYGVKIEVDIFKQEHLEYLEKLEKISFPNTSQLIDNIEHFERDWGEYDIPKYSVACCFLALAGALLLWCYRITGLQTTIFTVITIVLMLIALVMFIFSSKNFPLVVSTCWLIYLVMLFSLVFYMKRMNKLLSGIVLNILMCSFFPLVYYGFEVIKDLCYSFDERFWIARIALDFLVNYNYNYYLEGISSVVFLLFMVFYSKLIYKWKLSQIALHR
;
A
#
# COMPACT_ATOMS: atom_id res chain seq x y z
N MET A 1 -19.72 -21.00 -22.77
CA MET A 1 -18.70 -20.09 -22.25
C MET A 1 -18.74 -19.98 -20.71
N LYS A 2 -19.91 -19.69 -20.10
CA LYS A 2 -20.09 -19.58 -18.64
C LYS A 2 -19.64 -20.84 -17.89
N ASN A 3 -20.10 -22.03 -18.30
CA ASN A 3 -19.76 -23.30 -17.66
C ASN A 3 -18.27 -23.63 -17.81
N PHE A 4 -17.70 -23.35 -18.98
CA PHE A 4 -16.27 -23.55 -19.23
C PHE A 4 -15.37 -22.74 -18.28
N LEU A 5 -15.67 -21.45 -18.05
CA LEU A 5 -14.92 -20.60 -17.12
C LEU A 5 -15.08 -21.03 -15.67
N ALA A 6 -16.30 -21.42 -15.27
CA ALA A 6 -16.59 -21.88 -13.93
C ALA A 6 -15.86 -23.20 -13.58
N GLU A 7 -15.79 -24.12 -14.55
CA GLU A 7 -15.12 -25.41 -14.37
C GLU A 7 -13.60 -25.31 -14.47
N ARG A 8 -13.12 -24.58 -15.48
CA ARG A 8 -11.67 -24.50 -15.77
C ARG A 8 -10.94 -23.53 -14.85
N PHE A 9 -11.59 -22.43 -14.48
CA PHE A 9 -11.01 -21.35 -13.68
C PHE A 9 -11.93 -20.96 -12.51
N PRO A 10 -12.14 -21.85 -11.52
CA PRO A 10 -13.12 -21.61 -10.44
C PRO A 10 -12.79 -20.37 -9.61
N ILE A 11 -11.50 -20.06 -9.37
CA ILE A 11 -11.10 -18.85 -8.64
C ILE A 11 -11.47 -17.60 -9.43
N LEU A 12 -11.14 -17.56 -10.72
CA LEU A 12 -11.46 -16.43 -11.60
C LEU A 12 -12.97 -16.19 -11.67
N TRP A 13 -13.76 -17.26 -11.76
CA TRP A 13 -15.20 -17.21 -11.81
C TRP A 13 -15.83 -16.78 -10.48
N ASN A 14 -15.48 -17.45 -9.39
CA ASN A 14 -16.08 -17.22 -8.08
C ASN A 14 -15.72 -15.86 -7.48
N THR A 15 -14.59 -15.30 -7.84
CA THR A 15 -14.16 -13.96 -7.41
C THR A 15 -14.62 -12.85 -8.37
N GLY A 16 -15.18 -13.17 -9.53
CA GLY A 16 -15.60 -12.19 -10.53
C GLY A 16 -14.46 -11.49 -11.24
N LEU A 17 -13.22 -11.99 -11.12
CA LEU A 17 -12.02 -11.39 -11.73
C LEU A 17 -12.10 -11.33 -13.26
N PHE A 18 -12.83 -12.24 -13.89
CA PHE A 18 -13.07 -12.25 -15.35
C PHE A 18 -13.72 -10.95 -15.86
N LEU A 19 -14.44 -10.21 -15.01
CA LEU A 19 -15.02 -8.90 -15.33
C LEU A 19 -14.19 -7.75 -14.77
N VAL A 20 -13.74 -7.88 -13.52
CA VAL A 20 -13.04 -6.81 -12.81
C VAL A 20 -11.68 -6.50 -13.44
N LEU A 21 -10.90 -7.51 -13.83
CA LEU A 21 -9.58 -7.29 -14.45
C LEU A 21 -9.65 -6.53 -15.79
N PRO A 22 -10.55 -6.88 -16.75
CA PRO A 22 -10.73 -6.06 -17.95
C PRO A 22 -11.17 -4.63 -17.63
N LEU A 23 -12.07 -4.42 -16.66
CA LEU A 23 -12.48 -3.08 -16.26
C LEU A 23 -11.32 -2.28 -15.68
N VAL A 24 -10.52 -2.86 -14.82
CA VAL A 24 -9.31 -2.22 -14.27
C VAL A 24 -8.34 -1.87 -15.39
N LEU A 25 -8.10 -2.78 -16.34
CA LEU A 25 -7.22 -2.52 -17.49
C LEU A 25 -7.74 -1.37 -18.36
N LEU A 26 -9.03 -1.36 -18.69
CA LEU A 26 -9.64 -0.28 -19.46
C LEU A 26 -9.56 1.06 -18.75
N THR A 27 -9.76 1.08 -17.43
CA THR A 27 -9.60 2.33 -16.64
C THR A 27 -8.15 2.81 -16.64
N HIS A 28 -7.15 1.91 -16.54
CA HIS A 28 -5.74 2.29 -16.67
C HIS A 28 -5.42 2.90 -18.03
N ILE A 29 -5.88 2.28 -19.13
CA ILE A 29 -5.71 2.81 -20.48
C ILE A 29 -6.37 4.20 -20.60
N SER A 30 -7.59 4.36 -20.08
CA SER A 30 -8.31 5.64 -20.11
C SER A 30 -7.57 6.73 -19.33
N PHE A 31 -7.03 6.43 -18.15
CA PHE A 31 -6.26 7.38 -17.35
C PHE A 31 -4.93 7.73 -18.02
N PHE A 32 -4.27 6.75 -18.63
CA PHE A 32 -3.05 6.99 -19.40
C PHE A 32 -3.32 7.91 -20.61
N CYS A 33 -4.34 7.61 -21.42
CA CYS A 33 -4.72 8.46 -22.56
C CYS A 33 -5.14 9.86 -22.11
N TRP A 34 -5.81 9.97 -20.97
CA TRP A 34 -6.17 11.26 -20.39
C TRP A 34 -4.92 12.07 -19.98
N GLY A 35 -3.95 11.44 -19.33
CA GLY A 35 -2.66 12.04 -19.02
C GLY A 35 -1.91 12.47 -20.26
N TYR A 36 -1.82 11.61 -21.26
CA TYR A 36 -1.15 11.87 -22.53
C TYR A 36 -1.75 13.07 -23.29
N ASN A 37 -3.07 13.22 -23.30
CA ASN A 37 -3.73 14.35 -23.97
C ASN A 37 -3.86 15.61 -23.09
N SER A 38 -3.28 15.62 -21.90
CA SER A 38 -3.44 16.76 -20.98
C SER A 38 -2.46 17.90 -21.24
N LEU A 39 -1.35 17.62 -21.90
CA LEU A 39 -0.29 18.57 -22.16
C LEU A 39 -0.70 19.64 -23.19
N ASP A 40 -1.36 19.24 -24.26
CA ASP A 40 -1.86 20.16 -25.31
C ASP A 40 -2.74 21.28 -24.73
N ILE A 41 -3.60 20.94 -23.79
CA ILE A 41 -4.49 21.89 -23.11
C ILE A 41 -3.68 22.86 -22.26
N THR A 42 -2.55 22.42 -21.80
CA THR A 42 -1.71 23.12 -20.83
C THR A 42 -0.72 24.04 -21.53
N ILE A 43 -0.03 23.61 -22.59
CA ILE A 43 0.92 24.43 -23.37
C ILE A 43 0.21 25.62 -24.04
N ALA A 44 -0.99 25.40 -24.55
CA ALA A 44 -1.75 26.45 -25.24
C ALA A 44 -2.18 27.63 -24.36
N LYS A 45 -2.21 27.49 -23.06
CA LYS A 45 -2.79 28.49 -22.13
C LYS A 45 -1.81 29.38 -21.36
N GLY A 46 -0.48 29.21 -21.49
CA GLY A 46 0.53 30.04 -20.84
C GLY A 46 0.27 30.37 -19.36
N PHE A 47 1.25 30.76 -18.59
CA PHE A 47 1.21 31.35 -17.23
C PHE A 47 0.36 30.71 -16.08
N TRP A 48 -0.67 29.90 -16.37
CA TRP A 48 -1.58 29.32 -15.38
C TRP A 48 -1.13 27.96 -14.85
N TRP A 49 0.05 27.50 -15.24
CA TRP A 49 0.58 26.17 -15.05
C TRP A 49 0.69 25.70 -13.59
N GLN A 50 1.31 26.51 -12.74
CA GLN A 50 1.51 26.11 -11.34
C GLN A 50 0.19 25.91 -10.60
N ASN A 51 -0.80 26.79 -10.87
CA ASN A 51 -2.12 26.66 -10.28
C ASN A 51 -2.94 25.53 -10.92
N ILE A 52 -2.82 25.32 -12.22
CA ILE A 52 -3.54 24.26 -12.92
C ILE A 52 -3.00 22.89 -12.50
N PHE A 53 -1.69 22.66 -12.46
CA PHE A 53 -1.14 21.40 -11.99
C PHE A 53 -1.52 21.12 -10.55
N TYR A 54 -1.48 22.08 -9.67
CA TYR A 54 -1.91 21.93 -8.29
C TYR A 54 -3.42 21.64 -8.17
N HIS A 55 -4.25 22.31 -8.94
CA HIS A 55 -5.70 22.05 -8.98
C HIS A 55 -6.04 20.78 -9.75
N TYR A 56 -5.37 20.50 -10.86
CA TYR A 56 -5.53 19.26 -11.62
C TYR A 56 -5.12 18.05 -10.79
N SER A 57 -4.03 18.10 -10.06
CA SER A 57 -3.60 16.98 -9.21
C SER A 57 -4.63 16.65 -8.15
N LYS A 58 -5.27 17.64 -7.52
CA LYS A 58 -6.36 17.44 -6.57
C LYS A 58 -7.59 16.83 -7.23
N PHE A 59 -8.04 17.38 -8.35
CA PHE A 59 -9.18 16.87 -9.08
C PHE A 59 -8.95 15.41 -9.52
N HIS A 60 -7.81 15.12 -10.12
CA HIS A 60 -7.46 13.78 -10.55
C HIS A 60 -7.35 12.81 -9.38
N PHE A 61 -6.85 13.28 -8.23
CA PHE A 61 -6.84 12.47 -7.02
C PHE A 61 -8.24 12.04 -6.58
N TYR A 62 -9.20 12.98 -6.54
CA TYR A 62 -10.58 12.65 -6.17
C TYR A 62 -11.26 11.75 -7.19
N VAL A 63 -11.04 11.99 -8.48
CA VAL A 63 -11.56 11.12 -9.56
C VAL A 63 -10.96 9.73 -9.46
N ASN A 64 -9.63 9.62 -9.26
CA ASN A 64 -8.94 8.35 -9.02
C ASN A 64 -9.53 7.62 -7.80
N LEU A 65 -9.70 8.32 -6.68
CA LEU A 65 -10.29 7.74 -5.48
C LEU A 65 -11.73 7.25 -5.74
N GLY A 66 -12.55 8.05 -6.39
CA GLY A 66 -13.93 7.68 -6.73
C GLY A 66 -14.01 6.44 -7.61
N ILE A 67 -13.20 6.38 -8.67
CA ILE A 67 -13.14 5.22 -9.58
C ILE A 67 -12.56 3.99 -8.86
N THR A 68 -11.53 4.16 -8.04
CA THR A 68 -10.97 3.08 -7.21
C THR A 68 -12.03 2.48 -6.31
N LEU A 69 -12.78 3.32 -5.58
CA LEU A 69 -13.87 2.86 -4.71
C LEU A 69 -14.98 2.16 -5.51
N LEU A 70 -15.32 2.66 -6.70
CA LEU A 70 -16.28 2.03 -7.58
C LEU A 70 -15.83 0.63 -8.04
N LEU A 71 -14.58 0.51 -8.50
CA LEU A 71 -14.01 -0.78 -8.92
C LEU A 71 -13.98 -1.80 -7.78
N ILE A 72 -13.58 -1.36 -6.58
CA ILE A 72 -13.58 -2.20 -5.37
C ILE A 72 -15.02 -2.59 -5.00
N ALA A 73 -15.98 -1.67 -5.08
CA ALA A 73 -17.39 -1.96 -4.80
C ALA A 73 -17.97 -2.99 -5.79
N ILE A 74 -17.68 -2.85 -7.09
CA ILE A 74 -18.07 -3.82 -8.12
C ILE A 74 -17.47 -5.20 -7.79
N TRP A 75 -16.21 -5.24 -7.44
CA TRP A 75 -15.55 -6.50 -7.09
C TRP A 75 -16.14 -7.13 -5.82
N LEU A 76 -16.36 -6.35 -4.75
CA LEU A 76 -17.01 -6.82 -3.53
C LEU A 76 -18.43 -7.33 -3.81
N PHE A 77 -19.17 -6.67 -4.69
CA PHE A 77 -20.50 -7.14 -5.11
C PHE A 77 -20.41 -8.55 -5.73
N PHE A 78 -19.44 -8.81 -6.60
CA PHE A 78 -19.24 -10.15 -7.17
C PHE A 78 -18.83 -11.18 -6.12
N LEU A 79 -17.94 -10.83 -5.18
CA LEU A 79 -17.56 -11.70 -4.08
C LEU A 79 -18.76 -12.09 -3.21
N LEU A 80 -19.63 -11.13 -2.90
CA LEU A 80 -20.85 -11.36 -2.13
C LEU A 80 -21.87 -12.19 -2.92
N ARG A 81 -22.14 -11.84 -4.18
CA ARG A 81 -23.08 -12.54 -5.05
C ARG A 81 -22.69 -14.00 -5.27
N ASN A 82 -21.41 -14.28 -5.40
CA ASN A 82 -20.90 -15.64 -5.58
C ASN A 82 -20.68 -16.39 -4.25
N GLU A 83 -21.18 -15.85 -3.14
CA GLU A 83 -21.08 -16.45 -1.81
C GLU A 83 -19.66 -16.76 -1.36
N HIS A 84 -18.69 -16.04 -1.94
CA HIS A 84 -17.26 -16.29 -1.69
C HIS A 84 -16.91 -16.24 -0.20
N PHE A 85 -17.60 -15.43 0.60
CA PHE A 85 -17.39 -15.29 2.04
C PHE A 85 -18.21 -16.25 2.91
N LYS A 86 -19.22 -16.94 2.37
CA LYS A 86 -20.06 -17.83 3.16
C LYS A 86 -19.33 -19.10 3.58
N ALA A 87 -18.51 -19.65 2.70
CA ALA A 87 -17.74 -20.86 3.00
C ALA A 87 -16.52 -20.52 3.83
N PHE A 88 -16.62 -20.68 5.15
CA PHE A 88 -15.45 -20.64 6.01
C PHE A 88 -14.85 -22.04 6.08
N TYR A 89 -13.78 -22.29 5.36
CA TYR A 89 -13.02 -23.53 5.41
C TYR A 89 -11.53 -23.27 5.66
N LEU A 90 -10.87 -24.28 6.17
CA LEU A 90 -9.43 -24.23 6.37
C LEU A 90 -8.73 -24.32 5.02
N LEU A 91 -8.17 -23.19 4.59
CA LEU A 91 -7.41 -23.16 3.35
C LEU A 91 -6.02 -23.78 3.55
N PRO A 92 -5.54 -24.61 2.63
CA PRO A 92 -4.15 -25.01 2.63
C PRO A 92 -3.25 -23.77 2.45
N LYS A 93 -2.04 -23.77 3.03
CA LYS A 93 -1.15 -22.61 3.08
C LYS A 93 -0.90 -21.95 1.71
N ARG A 94 -0.72 -22.77 0.64
CA ARG A 94 -0.48 -22.27 -0.72
C ARG A 94 -1.70 -21.51 -1.25
N ARG A 95 -2.89 -22.02 -1.00
CA ARG A 95 -4.14 -21.39 -1.43
C ARG A 95 -4.42 -20.12 -0.65
N PHE A 96 -4.12 -20.11 0.64
CA PHE A 96 -4.21 -18.94 1.49
C PHE A 96 -3.40 -17.77 0.93
N LEU A 97 -2.11 -18.01 0.65
CA LEU A 97 -1.23 -16.99 0.12
C LEU A 97 -1.68 -16.52 -1.28
N ALA A 98 -2.09 -17.44 -2.14
CA ALA A 98 -2.58 -17.10 -3.48
C ALA A 98 -3.81 -16.19 -3.43
N GLU A 99 -4.79 -16.50 -2.57
CA GLU A 99 -5.99 -15.65 -2.42
C GLU A 99 -5.64 -14.28 -1.84
N PHE A 100 -4.73 -14.22 -0.86
CA PHE A 100 -4.26 -12.94 -0.34
C PHE A 100 -3.59 -12.08 -1.42
N LEU A 101 -2.72 -12.67 -2.24
CA LEU A 101 -2.07 -11.98 -3.35
C LEU A 101 -3.08 -11.50 -4.41
N ILE A 102 -4.14 -12.27 -4.65
CA ILE A 102 -5.23 -11.84 -5.54
C ILE A 102 -5.93 -10.60 -4.96
N TYR A 103 -6.29 -10.60 -3.69
CA TYR A 103 -6.93 -9.44 -3.03
C TYR A 103 -6.01 -8.22 -3.07
N TRP A 104 -4.76 -8.39 -2.69
CA TRP A 104 -3.78 -7.32 -2.76
C TRP A 104 -3.61 -6.79 -4.18
N GLY A 105 -3.44 -7.68 -5.16
CA GLY A 105 -3.27 -7.32 -6.57
C GLY A 105 -4.45 -6.54 -7.15
N VAL A 106 -5.69 -6.94 -6.84
CA VAL A 106 -6.90 -6.23 -7.33
C VAL A 106 -7.03 -4.86 -6.69
N ILE A 107 -6.84 -4.76 -5.38
CA ILE A 107 -6.90 -3.48 -4.67
C ILE A 107 -5.78 -2.55 -5.14
N LEU A 108 -4.56 -3.08 -5.30
CA LEU A 108 -3.41 -2.33 -5.82
C LEU A 108 -3.68 -1.82 -7.23
N ALA A 109 -4.07 -2.72 -8.14
CA ALA A 109 -4.37 -2.34 -9.53
C ALA A 109 -5.47 -1.28 -9.62
N SER A 110 -6.50 -1.36 -8.75
CA SER A 110 -7.53 -0.33 -8.68
C SER A 110 -7.02 1.00 -8.12
N GLY A 111 -6.02 0.98 -7.23
CA GLY A 111 -5.50 2.16 -6.54
C GLY A 111 -4.47 2.96 -7.33
N ILE A 112 -3.70 2.34 -8.22
CA ILE A 112 -2.59 2.99 -8.94
C ILE A 112 -3.01 3.70 -10.25
N LEU A 113 -4.29 3.97 -10.44
CA LEU A 113 -4.81 4.66 -11.65
C LEU A 113 -4.14 6.02 -11.85
N LEU A 114 -3.90 6.76 -10.78
CA LEU A 114 -3.23 8.05 -10.81
C LEU A 114 -1.79 7.95 -11.36
N VAL A 115 -1.11 6.86 -11.08
CA VAL A 115 0.23 6.59 -11.61
C VAL A 115 0.19 6.43 -13.14
N SER A 116 -0.83 5.76 -13.68
CA SER A 116 -1.02 5.63 -15.12
C SER A 116 -1.25 7.00 -15.79
N PHE A 117 -2.01 7.89 -15.13
CA PHE A 117 -2.18 9.27 -15.60
C PHE A 117 -0.84 10.02 -15.69
N PHE A 118 -0.04 9.99 -14.64
CA PHE A 118 1.27 10.67 -14.64
C PHE A 118 2.25 10.09 -15.64
N TYR A 119 2.23 8.78 -15.88
CA TYR A 119 3.03 8.18 -16.96
C TYR A 119 2.61 8.66 -18.34
N GLY A 120 1.31 8.86 -18.58
CA GLY A 120 0.82 9.45 -19.82
C GLY A 120 1.36 10.85 -20.02
N VAL A 121 1.28 11.71 -19.01
CA VAL A 121 1.84 13.08 -19.04
C VAL A 121 3.35 13.06 -19.29
N LYS A 122 4.08 12.17 -18.59
CA LYS A 122 5.54 12.06 -18.76
C LYS A 122 5.93 11.73 -20.20
N ILE A 123 5.29 10.73 -20.81
CA ILE A 123 5.59 10.34 -22.19
C ILE A 123 5.30 11.49 -23.16
N GLU A 124 4.22 12.24 -22.97
CA GLU A 124 3.89 13.39 -23.79
C GLU A 124 4.95 14.50 -23.66
N VAL A 125 5.43 14.78 -22.44
CA VAL A 125 6.53 15.73 -22.18
C VAL A 125 7.82 15.28 -22.87
N ASP A 126 8.16 13.99 -22.77
CA ASP A 126 9.38 13.45 -23.40
C ASP A 126 9.33 13.59 -24.94
N ILE A 127 8.18 13.31 -25.57
CA ILE A 127 7.96 13.46 -27.01
C ILE A 127 8.06 14.95 -27.38
N PHE A 128 7.40 15.83 -26.65
CA PHE A 128 7.44 17.29 -26.89
C PHE A 128 8.87 17.82 -26.84
N LYS A 129 9.67 17.39 -25.87
CA LYS A 129 11.08 17.76 -25.77
C LYS A 129 11.86 17.30 -26.99
N GLN A 130 11.71 16.06 -27.40
CA GLN A 130 12.42 15.49 -28.55
C GLN A 130 12.11 16.27 -29.85
N GLU A 131 10.85 16.62 -30.07
CA GLU A 131 10.41 17.32 -31.28
C GLU A 131 10.83 18.80 -31.31
N HIS A 132 10.96 19.43 -30.13
CA HIS A 132 11.19 20.88 -30.02
C HIS A 132 12.57 21.23 -29.46
N LEU A 133 13.46 20.25 -29.27
CA LEU A 133 14.79 20.49 -28.65
C LEU A 133 15.57 21.60 -29.40
N GLU A 134 15.65 21.52 -30.71
CA GLU A 134 16.34 22.56 -31.53
C GLU A 134 15.64 23.95 -31.46
N TYR A 135 14.32 23.93 -31.32
CA TYR A 135 13.54 25.18 -31.22
C TYR A 135 13.70 25.81 -29.84
N LEU A 136 13.70 25.02 -28.79
CA LEU A 136 13.93 25.47 -27.42
C LEU A 136 15.36 26.00 -27.23
N GLU A 137 16.39 25.36 -27.80
CA GLU A 137 17.76 25.87 -27.80
C GLU A 137 17.93 27.19 -28.56
N LYS A 138 17.19 27.36 -29.64
CA LYS A 138 17.17 28.63 -30.39
C LYS A 138 16.47 29.73 -29.61
N LEU A 139 15.38 29.42 -28.92
CA LEU A 139 14.63 30.36 -28.11
C LEU A 139 15.39 30.78 -26.83
N GLU A 140 16.14 29.91 -26.23
CA GLU A 140 17.01 30.19 -25.07
C GLU A 140 18.10 31.21 -25.44
N LYS A 141 18.65 31.12 -26.68
CA LYS A 141 19.65 32.08 -27.22
C LYS A 141 19.05 33.45 -27.53
N ILE A 142 17.74 33.57 -27.74
CA ILE A 142 17.07 34.83 -28.14
C ILE A 142 16.48 35.58 -26.92
N SER A 143 16.64 35.05 -25.70
CA SER A 143 16.17 35.68 -24.44
C SER A 143 14.72 36.15 -24.46
N PHE A 144 13.81 35.35 -25.00
CA PHE A 144 12.39 35.61 -24.85
C PHE A 144 11.95 35.33 -23.39
N PRO A 145 11.37 36.29 -22.66
CA PRO A 145 11.06 36.15 -21.24
C PRO A 145 10.08 34.99 -20.90
N ASN A 146 9.32 34.52 -21.87
CA ASN A 146 8.36 33.43 -21.67
C ASN A 146 8.95 32.06 -21.91
N THR A 147 10.10 31.93 -22.55
CA THR A 147 10.70 30.66 -22.92
C THR A 147 11.52 30.05 -21.79
N SER A 148 12.24 30.90 -21.03
CA SER A 148 12.93 30.45 -19.83
C SER A 148 11.97 29.86 -18.79
N GLN A 149 10.77 30.45 -18.67
CA GLN A 149 9.71 29.93 -17.79
C GLN A 149 9.13 28.61 -18.28
N LEU A 150 9.00 28.39 -19.59
CA LEU A 150 8.52 27.12 -20.13
C LEU A 150 9.53 26.00 -19.86
N ILE A 151 10.81 26.26 -20.12
CA ILE A 151 11.90 25.31 -19.86
C ILE A 151 11.97 25.00 -18.36
N ASP A 152 11.96 26.03 -17.50
CA ASP A 152 11.95 25.89 -16.04
C ASP A 152 10.74 25.06 -15.55
N ASN A 153 9.55 25.24 -16.14
CA ASN A 153 8.36 24.50 -15.76
C ASN A 153 8.44 23.03 -16.18
N ILE A 154 9.00 22.74 -17.37
CA ILE A 154 9.21 21.37 -17.84
C ILE A 154 10.24 20.66 -16.95
N GLU A 155 11.35 21.32 -16.62
CA GLU A 155 12.37 20.78 -15.71
C GLU A 155 11.84 20.60 -14.29
N HIS A 156 11.02 21.54 -13.80
CA HIS A 156 10.33 21.40 -12.52
C HIS A 156 9.37 20.21 -12.51
N PHE A 157 8.61 20.02 -13.58
CA PHE A 157 7.72 18.86 -13.71
C PHE A 157 8.49 17.55 -13.71
N GLU A 158 9.57 17.45 -14.47
CA GLU A 158 10.41 16.24 -14.51
C GLU A 158 11.04 15.95 -13.16
N ARG A 159 11.60 16.96 -12.50
CA ARG A 159 12.25 16.82 -11.21
C ARG A 159 11.25 16.42 -10.12
N ASP A 160 10.12 17.10 -10.04
CA ASP A 160 9.19 16.93 -8.93
C ASP A 160 8.26 15.72 -9.13
N TRP A 161 7.83 15.43 -10.35
CA TRP A 161 6.86 14.38 -10.64
C TRP A 161 7.50 13.12 -11.26
N GLY A 162 8.49 13.28 -12.12
CA GLY A 162 9.11 12.15 -12.81
C GLY A 162 9.99 11.30 -11.92
N GLU A 163 10.87 11.93 -11.12
CA GLU A 163 11.85 11.20 -10.32
C GLU A 163 11.35 10.81 -8.92
N TYR A 164 10.56 11.66 -8.28
CA TYR A 164 10.20 11.48 -6.87
C TYR A 164 8.75 11.12 -6.62
N ASP A 165 7.79 11.76 -7.27
CA ASP A 165 6.39 11.65 -6.87
C ASP A 165 5.69 10.40 -7.44
N ILE A 166 5.96 9.99 -8.67
CA ILE A 166 5.39 8.75 -9.22
C ILE A 166 5.81 7.52 -8.41
N PRO A 167 7.09 7.32 -8.07
CA PRO A 167 7.50 6.25 -7.16
C PRO A 167 6.86 6.34 -5.78
N LYS A 168 6.79 7.52 -5.17
CA LYS A 168 6.14 7.72 -3.86
C LYS A 168 4.66 7.33 -3.88
N TYR A 169 3.91 7.79 -4.90
CA TYR A 169 2.50 7.42 -5.05
C TYR A 169 2.33 5.92 -5.27
N SER A 170 3.20 5.29 -6.07
CA SER A 170 3.16 3.85 -6.30
C SER A 170 3.35 3.08 -5.00
N VAL A 171 4.33 3.48 -4.19
CA VAL A 171 4.61 2.89 -2.88
C VAL A 171 3.44 3.11 -1.92
N ALA A 172 2.91 4.32 -1.81
CA ALA A 172 1.73 4.61 -0.99
C ALA A 172 0.53 3.76 -1.39
N CYS A 173 0.28 3.58 -2.69
CA CYS A 173 -0.77 2.68 -3.19
C CYS A 173 -0.53 1.23 -2.79
N CYS A 174 0.72 0.75 -2.84
CA CYS A 174 1.07 -0.60 -2.37
C CYS A 174 0.73 -0.80 -0.89
N PHE A 175 1.03 0.17 -0.03
CA PHE A 175 0.69 0.11 1.40
C PHE A 175 -0.81 0.13 1.65
N LEU A 176 -1.53 1.03 0.99
CA LEU A 176 -2.99 1.11 1.12
C LEU A 176 -3.66 -0.18 0.63
N ALA A 177 -3.17 -0.75 -0.48
CA ALA A 177 -3.65 -2.03 -0.99
C ALA A 177 -3.37 -3.18 -0.01
N LEU A 178 -2.19 -3.18 0.62
CA LEU A 178 -1.83 -4.16 1.63
C LEU A 178 -2.77 -4.07 2.84
N ALA A 179 -2.99 -2.87 3.36
CA ALA A 179 -3.93 -2.65 4.47
C ALA A 179 -5.36 -3.07 4.10
N GLY A 180 -5.84 -2.73 2.90
CA GLY A 180 -7.15 -3.15 2.41
C GLY A 180 -7.28 -4.66 2.27
N ALA A 181 -6.26 -5.34 1.74
CA ALA A 181 -6.23 -6.80 1.64
C ALA A 181 -6.25 -7.48 3.01
N LEU A 182 -5.50 -6.93 3.99
CA LEU A 182 -5.50 -7.43 5.36
C LEU A 182 -6.88 -7.28 6.02
N LEU A 183 -7.53 -6.14 5.86
CA LEU A 183 -8.87 -5.92 6.40
C LEU A 183 -9.90 -6.86 5.78
N LEU A 184 -9.82 -7.09 4.47
CA LEU A 184 -10.69 -8.03 3.78
C LEU A 184 -10.47 -9.48 4.29
N TRP A 185 -9.23 -9.85 4.54
CA TRP A 185 -8.89 -11.14 5.14
C TRP A 185 -9.39 -11.28 6.58
N CYS A 186 -9.20 -10.26 7.41
CA CYS A 186 -9.73 -10.24 8.76
C CYS A 186 -11.26 -10.45 8.76
N TYR A 187 -11.97 -9.72 7.90
CA TYR A 187 -13.41 -9.88 7.73
C TYR A 187 -13.80 -11.31 7.33
N ARG A 188 -13.11 -11.88 6.36
CA ARG A 188 -13.40 -13.23 5.88
C ARG A 188 -13.18 -14.31 6.95
N ILE A 189 -12.11 -14.19 7.73
CA ILE A 189 -11.71 -15.21 8.70
C ILE A 189 -12.51 -15.12 9.99
N THR A 190 -12.71 -13.93 10.52
CA THR A 190 -13.24 -13.71 11.87
C THR A 190 -14.65 -13.11 11.89
N GLY A 191 -15.13 -12.58 10.76
CA GLY A 191 -16.44 -11.95 10.61
C GLY A 191 -16.44 -10.45 10.89
N LEU A 192 -17.56 -9.80 10.54
CA LEU A 192 -17.68 -8.33 10.54
C LEU A 192 -17.49 -7.72 11.94
N GLN A 193 -18.15 -8.25 12.95
CA GLN A 193 -18.08 -7.73 14.31
C GLN A 193 -16.65 -7.74 14.84
N THR A 194 -15.97 -8.86 14.71
CA THR A 194 -14.57 -9.00 15.15
C THR A 194 -13.64 -8.04 14.39
N THR A 195 -13.86 -7.87 13.09
CA THR A 195 -13.07 -6.94 12.27
C THR A 195 -13.26 -5.50 12.71
N ILE A 196 -14.51 -5.05 12.96
CA ILE A 196 -14.80 -3.70 13.43
C ILE A 196 -14.10 -3.45 14.79
N PHE A 197 -14.26 -4.34 15.76
CA PHE A 197 -13.59 -4.19 17.05
C PHE A 197 -12.06 -4.19 16.92
N THR A 198 -11.51 -5.01 16.02
CA THR A 198 -10.07 -5.03 15.74
C THR A 198 -9.59 -3.69 15.19
N VAL A 199 -10.30 -3.12 14.19
CA VAL A 199 -9.95 -1.82 13.60
C VAL A 199 -9.99 -0.73 14.68
N ILE A 200 -11.04 -0.67 15.50
CA ILE A 200 -11.15 0.30 16.59
C ILE A 200 -9.96 0.14 17.55
N THR A 201 -9.64 -1.10 17.93
CA THR A 201 -8.53 -1.36 18.86
C THR A 201 -7.19 -0.92 18.26
N ILE A 202 -6.93 -1.20 16.97
CA ILE A 202 -5.71 -0.79 16.29
C ILE A 202 -5.62 0.74 16.23
N VAL A 203 -6.70 1.43 15.89
CA VAL A 203 -6.73 2.91 15.84
C VAL A 203 -6.42 3.49 17.21
N LEU A 204 -7.04 2.98 18.27
CA LEU A 204 -6.75 3.42 19.66
C LEU A 204 -5.30 3.15 20.05
N MET A 205 -4.75 2.01 19.67
CA MET A 205 -3.34 1.69 19.93
C MET A 205 -2.39 2.62 19.18
N LEU A 206 -2.70 2.96 17.92
CA LEU A 206 -1.92 3.90 17.12
C LEU A 206 -1.97 5.30 17.72
N ILE A 207 -3.14 5.78 18.16
CA ILE A 207 -3.27 7.07 18.84
C ILE A 207 -2.44 7.08 20.13
N ALA A 208 -2.52 6.04 20.94
CA ALA A 208 -1.73 5.93 22.17
C ALA A 208 -0.22 5.90 21.88
N LEU A 209 0.21 5.20 20.82
CA LEU A 209 1.60 5.15 20.39
C LEU A 209 2.09 6.53 19.93
N VAL A 210 1.29 7.23 19.11
CA VAL A 210 1.62 8.58 18.62
C VAL A 210 1.75 9.54 19.80
N MET A 211 0.79 9.52 20.73
CA MET A 211 0.86 10.35 21.94
C MET A 211 2.08 10.04 22.80
N PHE A 212 2.44 8.76 22.91
CA PHE A 212 3.64 8.33 23.63
C PHE A 212 4.92 8.82 22.94
N ILE A 213 5.03 8.70 21.60
CA ILE A 213 6.18 9.19 20.82
C ILE A 213 6.31 10.72 20.96
N PHE A 214 5.20 11.46 20.90
CA PHE A 214 5.24 12.92 21.09
C PHE A 214 5.67 13.33 22.49
N SER A 215 5.29 12.57 23.52
CA SER A 215 5.69 12.82 24.90
C SER A 215 7.13 12.42 25.22
N SER A 216 7.70 11.50 24.44
CA SER A 216 9.00 10.87 24.70
C SER A 216 10.10 11.19 23.68
N LYS A 217 9.97 12.31 22.93
CA LYS A 217 10.97 12.73 21.90
C LYS A 217 12.43 12.72 22.38
N ASN A 218 12.65 12.79 23.71
CA ASN A 218 13.99 12.83 24.30
C ASN A 218 14.50 11.46 24.81
N PHE A 219 13.72 10.37 24.64
CA PHE A 219 14.05 9.08 25.25
C PHE A 219 13.86 7.90 24.30
N PRO A 220 14.71 7.72 23.25
CA PRO A 220 14.59 6.62 22.29
C PRO A 220 14.66 5.24 22.95
N LEU A 221 15.43 5.09 24.04
CA LEU A 221 15.53 3.86 24.82
C LEU A 221 14.20 3.46 25.49
N VAL A 222 13.42 4.43 25.94
CA VAL A 222 12.10 4.17 26.55
C VAL A 222 11.11 3.70 25.48
N VAL A 223 11.13 4.33 24.30
CA VAL A 223 10.27 3.95 23.17
C VAL A 223 10.57 2.52 22.71
N SER A 224 11.86 2.19 22.55
CA SER A 224 12.28 0.84 22.14
C SER A 224 11.91 -0.23 23.16
N THR A 225 12.06 0.08 24.46
CA THR A 225 11.66 -0.83 25.53
C THR A 225 10.15 -1.07 25.55
N CYS A 226 9.34 -0.01 25.42
CA CYS A 226 7.88 -0.13 25.34
C CYS A 226 7.44 -0.92 24.10
N TRP A 227 8.09 -0.71 22.96
CA TRP A 227 7.82 -1.48 21.74
C TRP A 227 8.14 -2.97 21.94
N LEU A 228 9.23 -3.29 22.58
CA LEU A 228 9.62 -4.67 22.90
C LEU A 228 8.66 -5.34 23.88
N ILE A 229 8.23 -4.63 24.92
CA ILE A 229 7.18 -5.07 25.86
C ILE A 229 5.86 -5.35 25.11
N TYR A 230 5.47 -4.45 24.20
CA TYR A 230 4.28 -4.63 23.38
C TYR A 230 4.35 -5.90 22.53
N LEU A 231 5.48 -6.15 21.86
CA LEU A 231 5.72 -7.38 21.11
C LEU A 231 5.59 -8.63 22.00
N VAL A 232 6.28 -8.64 23.13
CA VAL A 232 6.24 -9.76 24.09
C VAL A 232 4.82 -10.02 24.57
N MET A 233 4.07 -8.99 24.89
CA MET A 233 2.65 -9.10 25.27
C MET A 233 1.81 -9.69 24.14
N LEU A 234 1.98 -9.21 22.91
CA LEU A 234 1.23 -9.64 21.74
C LEU A 234 1.51 -11.12 21.42
N PHE A 235 2.77 -11.55 21.46
CA PHE A 235 3.14 -12.94 21.28
C PHE A 235 2.67 -13.85 22.41
N SER A 236 2.75 -13.41 23.68
CA SER A 236 2.26 -14.19 24.81
C SER A 236 0.74 -14.41 24.76
N LEU A 237 -0.03 -13.43 24.29
CA LEU A 237 -1.47 -13.58 24.08
C LEU A 237 -1.80 -14.70 23.09
N VAL A 238 -0.95 -14.97 22.09
CA VAL A 238 -1.12 -16.10 21.15
C VAL A 238 -1.16 -17.43 21.86
N PHE A 239 -0.37 -17.62 22.93
CA PHE A 239 -0.39 -18.87 23.71
C PHE A 239 -1.67 -19.05 24.52
N TYR A 240 -2.32 -17.96 24.92
CA TYR A 240 -3.57 -17.97 25.65
C TYR A 240 -4.83 -18.01 24.76
N MET A 241 -4.70 -17.88 23.44
CA MET A 241 -5.84 -17.85 22.50
C MET A 241 -6.78 -19.03 22.61
N LYS A 242 -6.26 -20.21 22.99
CA LYS A 242 -7.07 -21.43 23.17
C LYS A 242 -8.08 -21.33 24.33
N ARG A 243 -7.81 -20.48 25.32
CA ARG A 243 -8.63 -20.30 26.53
C ARG A 243 -9.57 -19.10 26.43
N MET A 244 -9.45 -18.28 25.40
CA MET A 244 -10.24 -17.08 25.20
C MET A 244 -11.54 -17.41 24.46
N ASN A 245 -12.57 -16.58 24.67
CA ASN A 245 -13.79 -16.68 23.89
C ASN A 245 -13.51 -16.36 22.39
N LYS A 246 -14.42 -16.76 21.51
CA LYS A 246 -14.27 -16.65 20.05
C LYS A 246 -14.01 -15.20 19.60
N LEU A 247 -14.71 -14.23 20.19
CA LEU A 247 -14.56 -12.83 19.83
C LEU A 247 -13.16 -12.31 20.19
N LEU A 248 -12.74 -12.54 21.44
CA LEU A 248 -11.47 -12.02 21.94
C LEU A 248 -10.27 -12.68 21.22
N SER A 249 -10.32 -14.00 21.02
CA SER A 249 -9.26 -14.71 20.28
C SER A 249 -9.19 -14.29 18.80
N GLY A 250 -10.32 -13.97 18.18
CA GLY A 250 -10.38 -13.42 16.82
C GLY A 250 -9.77 -12.02 16.75
N ILE A 251 -10.06 -11.15 17.74
CA ILE A 251 -9.46 -9.80 17.83
C ILE A 251 -7.95 -9.91 17.97
N VAL A 252 -7.45 -10.74 18.89
CA VAL A 252 -6.00 -10.95 19.08
C VAL A 252 -5.33 -11.44 17.81
N LEU A 253 -5.95 -12.38 17.10
CA LEU A 253 -5.44 -12.90 15.83
C LEU A 253 -5.34 -11.80 14.76
N ASN A 254 -6.39 -10.99 14.63
CA ASN A 254 -6.42 -9.90 13.67
C ASN A 254 -5.43 -8.77 14.01
N ILE A 255 -5.28 -8.43 15.30
CA ILE A 255 -4.28 -7.46 15.76
C ILE A 255 -2.88 -7.96 15.41
N LEU A 256 -2.57 -9.23 15.70
CA LEU A 256 -1.28 -9.81 15.35
C LEU A 256 -0.98 -9.68 13.86
N MET A 257 -1.95 -9.94 13.01
CA MET A 257 -1.80 -9.82 11.56
C MET A 257 -1.66 -8.36 11.12
N CYS A 258 -2.58 -7.49 11.50
CA CYS A 258 -2.60 -6.11 11.03
C CYS A 258 -1.47 -5.25 11.60
N SER A 259 -1.00 -5.55 12.81
CA SER A 259 0.09 -4.81 13.45
C SER A 259 1.47 -5.28 13.05
N PHE A 260 1.59 -6.46 12.45
CA PHE A 260 2.90 -7.05 12.17
C PHE A 260 3.73 -6.19 11.20
N PHE A 261 3.13 -5.69 10.13
CA PHE A 261 3.83 -4.86 9.17
C PHE A 261 4.33 -3.53 9.77
N PRO A 262 3.48 -2.70 10.42
CA PRO A 262 3.94 -1.52 11.12
C PRO A 262 4.99 -1.82 12.19
N LEU A 263 4.85 -2.94 12.91
CA LEU A 263 5.83 -3.33 13.92
C LEU A 263 7.21 -3.66 13.32
N VAL A 264 7.26 -4.33 12.17
CA VAL A 264 8.51 -4.59 11.46
C VAL A 264 9.14 -3.28 10.99
N TYR A 265 8.35 -2.41 10.38
CA TYR A 265 8.83 -1.10 9.92
C TYR A 265 9.40 -0.27 11.08
N TYR A 266 8.66 -0.11 12.16
CA TYR A 266 9.12 0.58 13.37
C TYR A 266 10.32 -0.12 14.01
N GLY A 267 10.39 -1.44 13.95
CA GLY A 267 11.54 -2.19 14.45
C GLY A 267 12.85 -1.83 13.76
N PHE A 268 12.81 -1.62 12.45
CA PHE A 268 13.98 -1.13 11.70
C PHE A 268 14.34 0.30 12.08
N GLU A 269 13.36 1.21 12.28
CA GLU A 269 13.60 2.57 12.77
C GLU A 269 14.25 2.56 14.15
N VAL A 270 13.74 1.72 15.07
CA VAL A 270 14.31 1.55 16.42
C VAL A 270 15.74 1.02 16.33
N ILE A 271 16.02 0.04 15.47
CA ILE A 271 17.38 -0.49 15.26
C ILE A 271 18.30 0.61 14.74
N LYS A 272 17.82 1.42 13.79
CA LYS A 272 18.58 2.57 13.27
C LYS A 272 18.95 3.55 14.38
N ASP A 273 17.96 3.97 15.20
CA ASP A 273 18.17 4.91 16.28
C ASP A 273 19.10 4.36 17.36
N LEU A 274 19.03 3.06 17.66
CA LEU A 274 19.97 2.38 18.54
C LEU A 274 21.37 2.36 17.93
N CYS A 275 21.50 2.08 16.63
CA CYS A 275 22.80 2.13 15.94
C CYS A 275 23.42 3.52 16.00
N TYR A 276 22.65 4.59 15.82
CA TYR A 276 23.13 5.97 16.01
C TYR A 276 23.61 6.22 17.45
N SER A 277 22.91 5.69 18.45
CA SER A 277 23.30 5.84 19.85
C SER A 277 24.60 5.10 20.20
N PHE A 278 24.96 4.08 19.42
CA PHE A 278 26.13 3.23 19.66
C PHE A 278 27.25 3.37 18.60
N ASP A 279 27.08 4.23 17.57
CA ASP A 279 28.01 4.37 16.44
C ASP A 279 29.44 4.65 16.89
N GLU A 280 29.64 5.48 17.91
CA GLU A 280 30.96 5.81 18.44
C GLU A 280 31.64 4.64 19.17
N ARG A 281 30.90 3.63 19.60
CA ARG A 281 31.39 2.54 20.45
C ARG A 281 31.56 1.22 19.74
N PHE A 282 30.77 0.96 18.68
CA PHE A 282 30.73 -0.34 18.03
C PHE A 282 30.84 -0.22 16.50
N TRP A 283 31.86 -0.84 15.91
CA TRP A 283 32.07 -0.87 14.46
C TRP A 283 30.90 -1.53 13.69
N ILE A 284 30.21 -2.51 14.31
CA ILE A 284 29.02 -3.16 13.74
C ILE A 284 27.87 -2.17 13.59
N ALA A 285 27.67 -1.26 14.58
CA ALA A 285 26.66 -0.22 14.49
C ALA A 285 26.94 0.73 13.33
N ARG A 286 28.20 1.06 13.07
CA ARG A 286 28.63 1.89 11.94
C ARG A 286 28.34 1.24 10.59
N ILE A 287 28.66 -0.06 10.42
CA ILE A 287 28.35 -0.79 9.19
C ILE A 287 26.82 -0.86 8.97
N ALA A 288 26.04 -1.11 10.03
CA ALA A 288 24.58 -1.13 9.95
C ALA A 288 24.01 0.24 9.57
N LEU A 289 24.57 1.32 10.11
CA LEU A 289 24.19 2.68 9.75
C LEU A 289 24.54 3.02 8.30
N ASP A 290 25.74 2.71 7.84
CA ASP A 290 26.15 2.93 6.46
C ASP A 290 25.22 2.20 5.48
N PHE A 291 24.80 0.98 5.82
CA PHE A 291 23.82 0.24 5.03
C PHE A 291 22.42 0.88 5.07
N LEU A 292 21.97 1.36 6.23
CA LEU A 292 20.62 1.90 6.42
C LEU A 292 20.48 3.35 5.92
N VAL A 293 21.55 4.15 5.93
CA VAL A 293 21.52 5.60 5.64
C VAL A 293 21.94 5.93 4.21
N ASN A 294 22.94 5.22 3.66
CA ASN A 294 23.51 5.53 2.34
C ASN A 294 22.65 5.12 1.15
N TYR A 295 21.64 4.29 1.35
CA TYR A 295 20.67 3.99 0.31
C TYR A 295 19.39 4.76 0.60
N ASN A 296 18.69 5.23 -0.44
CA ASN A 296 17.37 5.89 -0.34
C ASN A 296 16.44 5.08 0.60
N TYR A 297 16.68 5.27 1.87
CA TYR A 297 16.35 4.44 3.02
C TYR A 297 14.89 4.00 3.03
N ASN A 298 13.98 4.92 2.70
CA ASN A 298 12.55 4.66 2.80
C ASN A 298 12.06 3.55 1.85
N TYR A 299 12.54 3.52 0.61
CA TYR A 299 12.07 2.54 -0.38
C TYR A 299 12.55 1.12 -0.09
N TYR A 300 13.81 0.98 0.33
CA TYR A 300 14.38 -0.32 0.68
C TYR A 300 13.76 -0.89 1.95
N LEU A 301 13.53 -0.05 2.95
CA LEU A 301 12.89 -0.45 4.20
C LEU A 301 11.48 -0.96 3.97
N GLU A 302 10.72 -0.26 3.14
CA GLU A 302 9.37 -0.64 2.75
C GLU A 302 9.38 -1.96 1.98
N GLY A 303 10.31 -2.13 1.04
CA GLY A 303 10.50 -3.38 0.31
C GLY A 303 10.84 -4.55 1.24
N ILE A 304 11.82 -4.39 2.12
CA ILE A 304 12.22 -5.41 3.10
C ILE A 304 11.05 -5.74 4.04
N SER A 305 10.37 -4.72 4.57
CA SER A 305 9.21 -4.91 5.45
C SER A 305 8.09 -5.67 4.75
N SER A 306 7.85 -5.42 3.46
CA SER A 306 6.87 -6.16 2.66
C SER A 306 7.26 -7.62 2.47
N VAL A 307 8.54 -7.91 2.20
CA VAL A 307 9.04 -9.29 2.07
C VAL A 307 8.91 -10.04 3.41
N VAL A 308 9.34 -9.41 4.51
CA VAL A 308 9.21 -10.00 5.85
C VAL A 308 7.76 -10.25 6.20
N PHE A 309 6.85 -9.34 5.82
CA PHE A 309 5.43 -9.52 6.00
C PHE A 309 4.88 -10.72 5.20
N LEU A 310 5.27 -10.89 3.94
CA LEU A 310 4.88 -12.06 3.14
C LEU A 310 5.35 -13.38 3.77
N LEU A 311 6.56 -13.42 4.31
CA LEU A 311 7.06 -14.56 5.08
C LEU A 311 6.23 -14.80 6.34
N PHE A 312 5.83 -13.74 7.04
CA PHE A 312 4.94 -13.83 8.19
C PHE A 312 3.57 -14.43 7.83
N MET A 313 3.05 -14.16 6.62
CA MET A 313 1.79 -14.75 6.17
C MET A 313 1.81 -16.28 6.18
N VAL A 314 2.96 -16.91 5.94
CA VAL A 314 3.14 -18.36 6.07
C VAL A 314 2.98 -18.82 7.52
N PHE A 315 3.53 -18.08 8.48
CA PHE A 315 3.36 -18.34 9.92
C PHE A 315 1.92 -18.10 10.36
N TYR A 316 1.32 -17.01 9.92
CA TYR A 316 -0.06 -16.65 10.20
C TYR A 316 -1.06 -17.72 9.71
N SER A 317 -0.81 -18.33 8.55
CA SER A 317 -1.65 -19.45 8.08
C SER A 317 -1.70 -20.63 9.05
N LYS A 318 -0.61 -20.90 9.78
CA LYS A 318 -0.57 -21.95 10.84
C LYS A 318 -1.37 -21.53 12.07
N LEU A 319 -1.34 -20.25 12.42
CA LEU A 319 -2.13 -19.71 13.54
C LEU A 319 -3.62 -19.80 13.26
N ILE A 320 -4.05 -19.41 12.05
CA ILE A 320 -5.45 -19.57 11.62
C ILE A 320 -5.91 -21.02 11.74
N TYR A 321 -5.11 -21.94 11.24
CA TYR A 321 -5.42 -23.36 11.32
C TYR A 321 -5.62 -23.82 12.77
N LYS A 322 -4.67 -23.51 13.65
CA LYS A 322 -4.74 -23.86 15.08
C LYS A 322 -5.94 -23.19 15.78
N TRP A 323 -6.19 -21.92 15.49
CA TRP A 323 -7.34 -21.19 16.03
C TRP A 323 -8.65 -21.82 15.59
N LYS A 324 -8.79 -22.16 14.31
CA LYS A 324 -9.99 -22.80 13.77
C LYS A 324 -10.26 -24.15 14.44
N LEU A 325 -9.24 -24.99 14.59
CA LEU A 325 -9.37 -26.26 15.29
C LEU A 325 -9.80 -26.08 16.75
N SER A 326 -9.26 -25.06 17.45
CA SER A 326 -9.65 -24.79 18.84
C SER A 326 -11.11 -24.34 18.95
N GLN A 327 -11.62 -23.56 17.98
CA GLN A 327 -13.04 -23.14 17.96
C GLN A 327 -13.98 -24.34 17.70
N ILE A 328 -13.60 -25.26 16.83
CA ILE A 328 -14.37 -26.47 16.57
C ILE A 328 -14.41 -27.36 17.82
N ALA A 329 -13.29 -27.49 18.55
CA ALA A 329 -13.23 -28.27 19.77
C ALA A 329 -14.05 -27.67 20.93
N LEU A 330 -14.24 -26.35 20.97
CA LEU A 330 -15.07 -25.66 21.97
C LEU A 330 -16.59 -25.82 21.73
N HIS A 331 -16.99 -26.20 20.52
CA HIS A 331 -18.38 -26.38 20.13
C HIS A 331 -18.83 -27.87 20.14
N ARG A 332 -17.91 -28.79 20.41
CA ARG A 332 -18.19 -30.19 20.72
C ARG A 332 -18.19 -30.44 22.22
#